data_c36de436de5b9831265a97b56631d01c
#
_entry.id   c36de436de5b9831265a97b56631d01c
#
_cell.length_a   1.000
_cell.length_b   1.000
_cell.length_c   1.000
_cell.angle_alpha   90.00
_cell.angle_beta   90.00
_cell.angle_gamma   90.00
#
_symmetry.space_group_name_H-M   'P 1'
#
loop_
_entity.id
_entity.type
_entity.pdbx_description
1 polymer ?
#
loop_
_entity_poly.entity_id
_entity_poly.type
_entity_poly.pdbx_seq_one_letter_code
_entity_poly.pdbx_strand_id
1 'polypeptide(L)'
;MGGLAVILGAFAAHGLDGHFAKKYAGQVKMVAGVEVPTAQKYLNDFKTGAQYQMYHSLALLMLGFAGLTSQKKKLLNIAGWCFLLGIIFFSGSLYVLTLSGQTFWGAIAPIGGTLLIVGWFAFAAGVCCCGGSATDMVTGPETPSST
;
A
#
# COMPACT_ATOMS: atom_id res chain seq x y z
N MET A 1 6.53 -5.07 8.32
CA MET A 1 5.77 -3.85 7.93
C MET A 1 4.40 -3.81 8.61
N GLY A 2 3.58 -4.88 8.53
CA GLY A 2 2.22 -4.90 9.10
C GLY A 2 2.17 -4.65 10.62
N GLY A 3 3.01 -5.32 11.41
CA GLY A 3 3.07 -5.08 12.86
C GLY A 3 3.38 -3.63 13.24
N LEU A 4 4.27 -2.97 12.49
CA LEU A 4 4.55 -1.55 12.68
C LEU A 4 3.31 -0.68 12.37
N ALA A 5 2.53 -1.03 11.34
CA ALA A 5 1.29 -0.33 11.02
C ALA A 5 0.25 -0.42 12.14
N VAL A 6 0.14 -1.59 12.80
CA VAL A 6 -0.73 -1.75 13.99
C VAL A 6 -0.28 -0.84 15.13
N ILE A 7 1.02 -0.84 15.44
CA ILE A 7 1.59 -0.01 16.52
C ILE A 7 1.33 1.47 16.22
N LEU A 8 1.62 1.94 15.00
CA LEU A 8 1.41 3.33 14.60
C LEU A 8 -0.08 3.70 14.59
N GLY A 9 -0.95 2.79 14.14
CA GLY A 9 -2.40 2.99 14.19
C GLY A 9 -2.95 3.12 15.60
N ALA A 10 -2.51 2.26 16.52
CA ALA A 10 -2.86 2.33 17.94
C ALA A 10 -2.34 3.62 18.58
N PHE A 11 -1.10 4.01 18.27
CA PHE A 11 -0.53 5.26 18.76
C PHE A 11 -1.31 6.49 18.24
N ALA A 12 -1.76 6.46 16.97
CA ALA A 12 -2.61 7.50 16.41
C ALA A 12 -3.97 7.61 17.14
N ALA A 13 -4.52 6.48 17.59
CA ALA A 13 -5.83 6.45 18.24
C ALA A 13 -5.81 6.97 19.67
N HIS A 14 -4.70 6.75 20.40
CA HIS A 14 -4.64 6.97 21.85
C HIS A 14 -3.56 7.99 22.28
N GLY A 15 -2.51 8.21 21.48
CA GLY A 15 -1.38 9.06 21.90
C GLY A 15 -1.28 10.39 21.17
N LEU A 16 -1.64 10.43 19.88
CA LEU A 16 -1.39 11.60 19.05
C LEU A 16 -2.48 12.66 19.12
N ASP A 17 -3.71 12.30 19.47
CA ASP A 17 -4.84 13.25 19.50
C ASP A 17 -4.54 14.42 20.44
N GLY A 18 -4.24 14.14 21.70
CA GLY A 18 -3.88 15.16 22.70
C GLY A 18 -2.59 15.90 22.36
N HIS A 19 -1.61 15.23 21.75
CA HIS A 19 -0.36 15.85 21.32
C HIS A 19 -0.60 16.86 20.19
N PHE A 20 -1.34 16.48 19.16
CA PHE A 20 -1.64 17.36 18.04
C PHE A 20 -2.60 18.51 18.43
N ALA A 21 -3.55 18.26 19.31
CA ALA A 21 -4.41 19.31 19.85
C ALA A 21 -3.62 20.43 20.53
N LYS A 22 -2.57 20.07 21.27
CA LYS A 22 -1.66 21.04 21.91
C LYS A 22 -0.72 21.70 20.90
N LYS A 23 -0.08 20.90 20.03
CA LYS A 23 0.96 21.38 19.10
C LYS A 23 0.39 22.32 18.04
N TYR A 24 -0.82 22.04 17.56
CA TYR A 24 -1.48 22.79 16.48
C TYR A 24 -2.69 23.59 16.98
N ALA A 25 -2.71 23.95 18.26
CA ALA A 25 -3.79 24.72 18.87
C ALA A 25 -4.02 26.04 18.10
N GLY A 26 -5.27 26.33 17.77
CA GLY A 26 -5.68 27.54 17.05
C GLY A 26 -5.26 27.63 15.58
N GLN A 27 -4.57 26.60 15.04
CA GLN A 27 -4.20 26.57 13.64
C GLN A 27 -5.30 25.90 12.80
N VAL A 28 -5.64 26.52 11.67
CA VAL A 28 -6.58 25.99 10.68
C VAL A 28 -5.92 25.83 9.32
N LYS A 29 -6.39 24.88 8.53
CA LYS A 29 -6.02 24.68 7.13
C LYS A 29 -7.26 24.65 6.26
N MET A 30 -7.15 25.28 5.09
CA MET A 30 -8.19 25.16 4.06
C MET A 30 -8.10 23.81 3.37
N VAL A 31 -9.16 23.03 3.41
CA VAL A 31 -9.28 21.74 2.74
C VAL A 31 -10.57 21.75 1.92
N ALA A 32 -10.45 21.71 0.60
CA ALA A 32 -11.59 21.78 -0.33
C ALA A 32 -12.54 22.98 -0.07
N GLY A 33 -11.98 24.13 0.30
CA GLY A 33 -12.77 25.35 0.58
C GLY A 33 -13.37 25.42 1.98
N VAL A 34 -13.09 24.46 2.87
CA VAL A 34 -13.57 24.43 4.25
C VAL A 34 -12.39 24.57 5.21
N GLU A 35 -12.58 25.37 6.26
CA GLU A 35 -11.60 25.46 7.35
C GLU A 35 -11.65 24.22 8.24
N VAL A 36 -10.52 23.53 8.36
CA VAL A 36 -10.37 22.33 9.20
C VAL A 36 -9.26 22.59 10.22
N PRO A 37 -9.47 22.26 11.50
CA PRO A 37 -8.40 22.32 12.50
C PRO A 37 -7.19 21.52 12.06
N THR A 38 -6.00 22.13 12.08
CA THR A 38 -4.74 21.49 11.63
C THR A 38 -4.47 20.21 12.41
N ALA A 39 -4.77 20.18 13.71
CA ALA A 39 -4.65 18.98 14.54
C ALA A 39 -5.46 17.80 13.97
N GLN A 40 -6.74 18.04 13.65
CA GLN A 40 -7.64 17.02 13.10
C GLN A 40 -7.17 16.54 11.73
N LYS A 41 -6.77 17.47 10.85
CA LYS A 41 -6.23 17.10 9.54
C LYS A 41 -5.00 16.20 9.68
N TYR A 42 -4.05 16.58 10.51
CA TYR A 42 -2.82 15.82 10.67
C TYR A 42 -3.03 14.47 11.35
N LEU A 43 -3.97 14.37 12.27
CA LEU A 43 -4.36 13.09 12.84
C LEU A 43 -4.94 12.15 11.76
N ASN A 44 -5.78 12.68 10.89
CA ASN A 44 -6.33 11.90 9.77
C ASN A 44 -5.24 11.50 8.76
N ASP A 45 -4.32 12.40 8.41
CA ASP A 45 -3.19 12.10 7.52
C ASP A 45 -2.30 11.00 8.11
N PHE A 46 -2.02 11.04 9.42
CA PHE A 46 -1.24 10.00 10.10
C PHE A 46 -1.96 8.63 10.07
N LYS A 47 -3.26 8.62 10.39
CA LYS A 47 -4.10 7.41 10.30
C LYS A 47 -4.12 6.84 8.88
N THR A 48 -4.24 7.69 7.87
CA THR A 48 -4.17 7.31 6.47
C THR A 48 -2.83 6.64 6.15
N GLY A 49 -1.71 7.20 6.63
CA GLY A 49 -0.40 6.58 6.50
C GLY A 49 -0.34 5.16 7.07
N ALA A 50 -0.88 4.95 8.27
CA ALA A 50 -0.91 3.64 8.94
C ALA A 50 -1.80 2.63 8.20
N GLN A 51 -2.97 3.06 7.70
CA GLN A 51 -3.88 2.22 6.93
C GLN A 51 -3.25 1.76 5.61
N TYR A 52 -2.66 2.68 4.85
CA TYR A 52 -2.02 2.32 3.59
C TYR A 52 -0.80 1.42 3.80
N GLN A 53 -0.02 1.65 4.87
CA GLN A 53 1.06 0.75 5.26
C GLN A 53 0.53 -0.66 5.55
N MET A 54 -0.59 -0.79 6.25
CA MET A 54 -1.21 -2.09 6.53
C MET A 54 -1.68 -2.77 5.25
N TYR A 55 -2.46 -2.08 4.40
CA TYR A 55 -2.99 -2.65 3.15
C TYR A 55 -1.88 -3.18 2.25
N HIS A 56 -0.80 -2.42 2.08
CA HIS A 56 0.30 -2.82 1.22
C HIS A 56 1.26 -3.82 1.89
N SER A 57 1.27 -3.90 3.23
CA SER A 57 1.93 -5.01 3.93
C SER A 57 1.23 -6.35 3.67
N LEU A 58 -0.11 -6.35 3.63
CA LEU A 58 -0.89 -7.52 3.23
C LEU A 58 -0.69 -7.85 1.74
N ALA A 59 -0.63 -6.83 0.87
CA ALA A 59 -0.32 -7.03 -0.53
C ALA A 59 1.06 -7.67 -0.74
N LEU A 60 2.08 -7.26 0.03
CA LEU A 60 3.41 -7.89 0.02
C LEU A 60 3.37 -9.36 0.46
N LEU A 61 2.54 -9.70 1.45
CA LEU A 61 2.33 -11.09 1.87
C LEU A 61 1.68 -11.91 0.75
N MET A 62 0.61 -11.40 0.15
CA MET A 62 -0.06 -12.04 -1.00
C MET A 62 0.89 -12.23 -2.18
N LEU A 63 1.73 -11.23 -2.46
CA LEU A 63 2.75 -11.29 -3.49
C LEU A 63 3.78 -12.39 -3.23
N GLY A 64 4.17 -12.59 -1.96
CA GLY A 64 5.02 -13.71 -1.55
C GLY A 64 4.39 -15.07 -1.91
N PHE A 65 3.12 -15.29 -1.60
CA PHE A 65 2.39 -16.51 -1.98
C PHE A 65 2.27 -16.67 -3.50
N ALA A 66 1.91 -15.60 -4.22
CA ALA A 66 1.84 -15.62 -5.68
C ALA A 66 3.19 -15.97 -6.33
N GLY A 67 4.29 -15.56 -5.71
CA GLY A 67 5.66 -15.87 -6.17
C GLY A 67 6.01 -17.36 -6.11
N LEU A 68 5.28 -18.18 -5.34
CA LEU A 68 5.51 -19.64 -5.29
C LEU A 68 5.03 -20.35 -6.56
N THR A 69 3.97 -19.86 -7.17
CA THR A 69 3.29 -20.51 -8.30
C THR A 69 3.46 -19.78 -9.63
N SER A 70 3.65 -18.48 -9.63
CA SER A 70 3.75 -17.68 -10.85
C SER A 70 5.07 -17.89 -11.60
N GLN A 71 4.98 -17.99 -12.92
CA GLN A 71 6.13 -18.00 -13.83
C GLN A 71 6.67 -16.58 -14.13
N LYS A 72 5.87 -15.54 -13.87
CA LYS A 72 6.22 -14.13 -14.17
C LYS A 72 6.93 -13.44 -13.01
N LYS A 73 7.99 -14.03 -12.50
CA LYS A 73 8.76 -13.55 -11.34
C LYS A 73 9.28 -12.12 -11.48
N LYS A 74 9.57 -11.65 -12.71
CA LYS A 74 10.00 -10.25 -12.94
C LYS A 74 8.90 -9.24 -12.58
N LEU A 75 7.65 -9.48 -13.00
CA LEU A 75 6.53 -8.59 -12.69
C LEU A 75 6.21 -8.57 -11.20
N LEU A 76 6.23 -9.74 -10.55
CA LEU A 76 6.04 -9.82 -9.10
C LEU A 76 7.16 -9.10 -8.33
N ASN A 77 8.41 -9.21 -8.80
CA ASN A 77 9.52 -8.49 -8.18
C ASN A 77 9.38 -6.97 -8.32
N ILE A 78 8.99 -6.49 -9.51
CA ILE A 78 8.67 -5.07 -9.73
C ILE A 78 7.55 -4.61 -8.79
N ALA A 79 6.46 -5.38 -8.68
CA ALA A 79 5.36 -5.08 -7.77
C ALA A 79 5.84 -4.98 -6.31
N GLY A 80 6.69 -5.91 -5.87
CA GLY A 80 7.26 -5.92 -4.53
C GLY A 80 8.07 -4.67 -4.21
N TRP A 81 8.96 -4.27 -5.11
CA TRP A 81 9.73 -3.04 -4.96
C TRP A 81 8.85 -1.80 -5.00
N CYS A 82 7.86 -1.75 -5.90
CA CYS A 82 6.90 -0.65 -5.95
C CYS A 82 6.08 -0.52 -4.67
N PHE A 83 5.60 -1.62 -4.08
CA PHE A 83 4.91 -1.59 -2.80
C PHE A 83 5.83 -1.16 -1.67
N LEU A 84 7.04 -1.69 -1.58
CA LEU A 84 7.99 -1.36 -0.53
C LEU A 84 8.36 0.13 -0.56
N LEU A 85 8.80 0.63 -1.72
CA LEU A 85 9.16 2.04 -1.89
C LEU A 85 7.93 2.94 -1.76
N GLY A 86 6.78 2.50 -2.28
CA GLY A 86 5.51 3.21 -2.14
C GLY A 86 5.10 3.40 -0.67
N ILE A 87 5.23 2.38 0.17
CA ILE A 87 4.99 2.50 1.62
C ILE A 87 5.95 3.53 2.25
N ILE A 88 7.24 3.46 1.91
CA ILE A 88 8.25 4.37 2.48
C ILE A 88 7.93 5.81 2.08
N PHE A 89 7.68 6.10 0.81
CA PHE A 89 7.43 7.45 0.34
C PHE A 89 6.03 7.96 0.68
N PHE A 90 5.00 7.12 0.64
CA PHE A 90 3.64 7.54 0.97
C PHE A 90 3.42 7.63 2.49
N SER A 91 3.48 6.49 3.18
CA SER A 91 3.20 6.44 4.62
C SER A 91 4.28 7.15 5.42
N GLY A 92 5.56 6.96 5.06
CA GLY A 92 6.68 7.63 5.71
C GLY A 92 6.60 9.15 5.63
N SER A 93 6.28 9.71 4.45
CA SER A 93 6.13 11.16 4.29
C SER A 93 4.98 11.72 5.11
N LEU A 94 3.83 11.01 5.20
CA LEU A 94 2.70 11.42 6.03
C LEU A 94 3.06 11.42 7.52
N TYR A 95 3.81 10.44 7.99
CA TYR A 95 4.28 10.45 9.39
C TYR A 95 5.20 11.63 9.67
N VAL A 96 6.19 11.87 8.80
CA VAL A 96 7.11 13.01 8.98
C VAL A 96 6.37 14.33 8.85
N LEU A 97 5.47 14.49 7.87
CA LEU A 97 4.62 15.68 7.71
C LEU A 97 3.90 16.04 9.00
N THR A 98 3.18 15.07 9.56
CA THR A 98 2.29 15.31 10.70
C THR A 98 3.05 15.53 12.00
N LEU A 99 4.17 14.82 12.18
CA LEU A 99 5.00 14.96 13.37
C LEU A 99 5.89 16.22 13.33
N SER A 100 6.43 16.59 12.16
CA SER A 100 7.26 17.79 12.02
C SER A 100 6.45 19.08 11.79
N GLY A 101 5.30 18.96 11.11
CA GLY A 101 4.50 20.10 10.63
C GLY A 101 5.01 20.71 9.32
N GLN A 102 6.08 20.17 8.73
CA GLN A 102 6.70 20.67 7.50
C GLN A 102 5.92 20.21 6.28
N THR A 103 5.25 21.13 5.61
CA THR A 103 4.36 20.86 4.46
C THR A 103 5.07 20.28 3.24
N PHE A 104 6.39 20.46 3.13
CA PHE A 104 7.21 19.88 2.06
C PHE A 104 7.03 18.36 1.93
N TRP A 105 6.93 17.65 3.06
CA TRP A 105 6.74 16.18 3.07
C TRP A 105 5.42 15.75 2.43
N GLY A 106 4.41 16.63 2.42
CA GLY A 106 3.15 16.38 1.73
C GLY A 106 3.30 16.27 0.20
N ALA A 107 4.30 16.92 -0.39
CA ALA A 107 4.57 16.83 -1.82
C ALA A 107 5.24 15.48 -2.22
N ILE A 108 5.80 14.73 -1.27
CA ILE A 108 6.41 13.43 -1.50
C ILE A 108 5.35 12.32 -1.52
N ALA A 109 4.26 12.47 -0.77
CA ALA A 109 3.20 11.46 -0.69
C ALA A 109 2.62 11.04 -2.05
N PRO A 110 2.32 11.95 -3.02
CA PRO A 110 1.84 11.56 -4.35
C PRO A 110 2.81 10.66 -5.12
N ILE A 111 4.13 10.85 -4.96
CA ILE A 111 5.15 9.99 -5.58
C ILE A 111 5.01 8.56 -5.04
N GLY A 112 4.90 8.43 -3.72
CA GLY A 112 4.64 7.14 -3.07
C GLY A 112 3.34 6.51 -3.55
N GLY A 113 2.25 7.29 -3.63
CA GLY A 113 0.94 6.84 -4.14
C GLY A 113 1.01 6.30 -5.57
N THR A 114 1.75 6.99 -6.46
CA THR A 114 1.96 6.52 -7.84
C THR A 114 2.69 5.17 -7.86
N LEU A 115 3.72 4.99 -7.02
CA LEU A 115 4.42 3.71 -6.91
C LEU A 115 3.48 2.59 -6.44
N LEU A 116 2.60 2.85 -5.48
CA LEU A 116 1.61 1.88 -5.04
C LEU A 116 0.66 1.46 -6.17
N ILE A 117 0.19 2.43 -6.97
CA ILE A 117 -0.67 2.16 -8.14
C ILE A 117 0.06 1.29 -9.17
N VAL A 118 1.30 1.65 -9.54
CA VAL A 118 2.14 0.86 -10.46
C VAL A 118 2.36 -0.55 -9.91
N GLY A 119 2.58 -0.68 -8.58
CA GLY A 119 2.71 -1.96 -7.90
C GLY A 119 1.49 -2.85 -8.08
N TRP A 120 0.28 -2.31 -7.96
CA TRP A 120 -0.96 -3.06 -8.16
C TRP A 120 -1.14 -3.52 -9.61
N PHE A 121 -0.85 -2.69 -10.60
CA PHE A 121 -0.88 -3.11 -12.01
C PHE A 121 0.14 -4.18 -12.32
N ALA A 122 1.37 -4.05 -11.82
CA ALA A 122 2.42 -5.06 -11.99
C ALA A 122 2.04 -6.39 -11.30
N PHE A 123 1.42 -6.33 -10.11
CA PHE A 123 0.95 -7.50 -9.39
C PHE A 123 -0.17 -8.21 -10.16
N ALA A 124 -1.19 -7.47 -10.60
CA ALA A 124 -2.29 -8.01 -11.40
C ALA A 124 -1.76 -8.68 -12.68
N ALA A 125 -0.86 -8.03 -13.44
CA ALA A 125 -0.26 -8.59 -14.63
C ALA A 125 0.63 -9.83 -14.34
N GLY A 126 1.24 -9.87 -13.15
CA GLY A 126 2.04 -11.01 -12.69
C GLY A 126 1.21 -12.24 -12.33
N VAL A 127 -0.02 -12.04 -11.85
CA VAL A 127 -0.91 -13.12 -11.41
C VAL A 127 -1.87 -13.56 -12.53
N CYS A 128 -2.37 -12.64 -13.36
CA CYS A 128 -3.43 -12.86 -14.35
C CYS A 128 -3.06 -13.85 -15.47
N CYS A 129 -1.79 -14.23 -15.63
CA CYS A 129 -1.33 -15.16 -16.66
C CYS A 129 -0.99 -16.56 -16.11
N CYS A 130 -1.45 -16.89 -14.91
CA CYS A 130 -1.34 -18.25 -14.36
C CYS A 130 -2.52 -19.15 -14.81
N GLY A 131 -3.43 -18.65 -15.64
CA GLY A 131 -4.46 -19.44 -16.32
C GLY A 131 -3.81 -20.19 -17.49
N GLY A 132 -3.07 -21.28 -17.22
CA GLY A 132 -2.71 -22.27 -18.20
C GLY A 132 -3.99 -22.84 -18.82
N SER A 133 -4.02 -22.94 -20.14
CA SER A 133 -5.12 -23.42 -20.95
C SER A 133 -5.73 -24.71 -20.37
N ALA A 134 -6.99 -24.65 -19.99
CA ALA A 134 -7.79 -25.83 -19.61
C ALA A 134 -8.04 -26.78 -20.80
N THR A 135 -7.43 -26.50 -21.96
CA THR A 135 -7.59 -27.27 -23.20
C THR A 135 -6.74 -28.54 -23.26
N ASP A 136 -5.74 -28.69 -22.39
CA ASP A 136 -4.84 -29.86 -22.45
C ASP A 136 -5.35 -31.08 -21.65
N MET A 137 -6.49 -31.00 -20.99
CA MET A 137 -7.04 -32.12 -20.21
C MET A 137 -8.09 -32.97 -20.96
N VAL A 138 -8.43 -32.64 -22.22
CA VAL A 138 -9.53 -33.34 -22.96
C VAL A 138 -9.00 -34.34 -23.99
N THR A 139 -7.73 -34.32 -24.36
CA THR A 139 -7.17 -35.36 -25.24
C THR A 139 -6.51 -36.46 -24.41
N GLY A 140 -7.35 -37.41 -23.93
CA GLY A 140 -6.83 -38.67 -23.44
C GLY A 140 -6.11 -39.44 -24.57
N PRO A 141 -5.13 -40.32 -24.25
CA PRO A 141 -4.41 -41.06 -25.27
C PRO A 141 -5.40 -41.97 -26.06
N GLU A 142 -5.44 -41.74 -27.37
CA GLU A 142 -6.14 -42.64 -28.27
C GLU A 142 -5.48 -44.01 -28.19
N THR A 143 -6.24 -45.01 -27.78
CA THR A 143 -5.80 -46.43 -27.83
C THR A 143 -5.66 -46.85 -29.29
N PRO A 144 -4.56 -47.44 -29.73
CA PRO A 144 -4.43 -47.98 -31.07
C PRO A 144 -5.34 -49.18 -31.18
N SER A 145 -6.30 -49.15 -32.14
CA SER A 145 -7.13 -50.32 -32.51
C SER A 145 -6.25 -51.39 -33.17
N SER A 146 -6.19 -52.53 -32.53
CA SER A 146 -5.62 -53.77 -33.12
C SER A 146 -6.54 -54.33 -34.21
N THR A 147 -6.07 -54.38 -35.42
CA THR A 147 -6.51 -55.35 -36.48
C THR A 147 -5.35 -56.19 -36.90
#